data_00d03acb1f8968f1fedd41535596b232
#
_entry.id   00d03acb1f8968f1fedd41535596b232
#
_cell.length_a   1.000
_cell.length_b   1.000
_cell.length_c   1.000
_cell.angle_alpha   90.00
_cell.angle_beta   90.00
_cell.angle_gamma   90.00
#
_symmetry.space_group_name_H-M   'P 1'
#
loop_
_entity.id
_entity.type
_entity.pdbx_description
1 polymer ?
#
loop_
_entity_poly.entity_id
_entity_poly.type
_entity_poly.pdbx_seq_one_letter_code
_entity_poly.pdbx_strand_id
1 'polypeptide(L)'
;MAVESRIVLEPSAQAVVDATSQPPFIYELEPAAARKVLDDLQAAPVDKLPIEEEWITVPAEVGDARVRIVKPPRTTGTLPVIVYMHGGGWILGNAGTHDRLVREIAVGARAAVLFVEYPNSPEARYPVAIEQGYATAQWALREGAAKALDASRMAVVGESVGGDMAAALTLMAKERGDVRFVHTGMYYPVTDAAMDTGSYDEFAEGYYLTRRAMEWFWDAYIPDPGERDAITASPNRATTEQLSGLPPTLVMVDEVDPLRDEGEAYAAKLRAAGVAVTTVRYDGVVHDFMLLNAMSDSRATRAAIAQATAHLRAALGTGEGPNGG
;
A
#
# COMPACT_ATOMS: atom_id res chain seq x y z
N MET A 1 -17.67 -19.65 -29.85
CA MET A 1 -18.50 -19.18 -28.74
C MET A 1 -17.51 -18.69 -27.70
N ALA A 2 -17.46 -17.40 -27.47
CA ALA A 2 -16.72 -16.86 -26.34
C ALA A 2 -17.42 -17.35 -25.06
N VAL A 3 -16.70 -18.03 -24.17
CA VAL A 3 -17.19 -18.30 -22.83
C VAL A 3 -17.23 -16.91 -22.17
N GLU A 4 -18.43 -16.37 -21.93
CA GLU A 4 -18.55 -15.24 -21.01
C GLU A 4 -17.92 -15.70 -19.70
N SER A 5 -16.75 -15.16 -19.38
CA SER A 5 -16.06 -15.39 -18.11
C SER A 5 -16.92 -14.76 -17.03
N ARG A 6 -17.78 -15.57 -16.40
CA ARG A 6 -18.54 -15.13 -15.25
C ARG A 6 -17.55 -15.01 -14.08
N ILE A 7 -17.35 -13.81 -13.58
CA ILE A 7 -16.58 -13.56 -12.35
C ILE A 7 -17.14 -14.42 -11.22
N VAL A 8 -16.28 -15.17 -10.55
CA VAL A 8 -16.63 -16.00 -9.41
C VAL A 8 -15.73 -15.61 -8.25
N LEU A 9 -16.29 -14.90 -7.28
CA LEU A 9 -15.56 -14.49 -6.08
C LEU A 9 -15.29 -15.67 -5.14
N GLU A 10 -14.16 -15.61 -4.43
CA GLU A 10 -13.95 -16.48 -3.26
C GLU A 10 -15.05 -16.20 -2.21
N PRO A 11 -15.47 -17.22 -1.42
CA PRO A 11 -16.58 -17.05 -0.48
C PRO A 11 -16.41 -15.88 0.50
N SER A 12 -15.19 -15.62 0.97
CA SER A 12 -14.90 -14.48 1.86
C SER A 12 -14.99 -13.13 1.14
N ALA A 13 -14.58 -13.06 -0.12
CA ALA A 13 -14.73 -11.85 -0.95
C ALA A 13 -16.22 -11.57 -1.22
N GLN A 14 -17.01 -12.60 -1.55
CA GLN A 14 -18.45 -12.46 -1.73
C GLN A 14 -19.12 -11.97 -0.45
N ALA A 15 -18.73 -12.50 0.71
CA ALA A 15 -19.29 -12.06 2.00
C ALA A 15 -18.97 -10.58 2.30
N VAL A 16 -17.78 -10.10 1.92
CA VAL A 16 -17.43 -8.67 2.05
C VAL A 16 -18.31 -7.82 1.12
N VAL A 17 -18.47 -8.23 -0.14
CA VAL A 17 -19.35 -7.54 -1.09
C VAL A 17 -20.78 -7.47 -0.56
N ASP A 18 -21.33 -8.58 -0.09
CA ASP A 18 -22.70 -8.65 0.44
C ASP A 18 -22.88 -7.72 1.66
N ALA A 19 -21.87 -7.64 2.52
CA ALA A 19 -21.89 -6.80 3.73
C ALA A 19 -21.76 -5.30 3.44
N THR A 20 -21.16 -4.91 2.31
CA THR A 20 -20.85 -3.52 1.97
C THR A 20 -21.68 -2.96 0.81
N SER A 21 -22.57 -3.76 0.23
CA SER A 21 -23.37 -3.39 -0.96
C SER A 21 -24.62 -2.56 -0.65
N GLN A 22 -24.87 -2.20 0.60
CA GLN A 22 -26.05 -1.45 1.02
C GLN A 22 -25.68 -0.10 1.64
N PRO A 23 -26.49 0.96 1.41
CA PRO A 23 -26.28 2.25 2.04
C PRO A 23 -26.46 2.19 3.58
N PRO A 24 -25.85 3.12 4.33
CA PRO A 24 -25.08 4.26 3.79
C PRO A 24 -23.71 3.82 3.30
N PHE A 25 -23.33 4.29 2.11
CA PHE A 25 -21.99 4.10 1.59
C PHE A 25 -20.99 5.08 2.24
N ILE A 26 -19.70 4.73 2.27
CA ILE A 26 -18.67 5.55 2.94
C ILE A 26 -18.62 7.00 2.44
N TYR A 27 -18.85 7.23 1.15
CA TYR A 27 -18.88 8.56 0.54
C TYR A 27 -20.16 9.37 0.84
N GLU A 28 -21.13 8.77 1.51
CA GLU A 28 -22.35 9.44 2.01
C GLU A 28 -22.20 9.87 3.49
N LEU A 29 -21.08 9.51 4.11
CA LEU A 29 -20.81 9.75 5.52
C LEU A 29 -19.82 10.90 5.71
N GLU A 30 -19.92 11.58 6.84
CA GLU A 30 -18.85 12.47 7.30
C GLU A 30 -17.56 11.66 7.56
N PRO A 31 -16.37 12.22 7.33
CA PRO A 31 -15.10 11.49 7.42
C PRO A 31 -14.92 10.70 8.72
N ALA A 32 -15.29 11.26 9.87
CA ALA A 32 -15.19 10.58 11.15
C ALA A 32 -16.07 9.31 11.24
N ALA A 33 -17.27 9.36 10.66
CA ALA A 33 -18.17 8.20 10.60
C ALA A 33 -17.66 7.16 9.60
N ALA A 34 -17.14 7.59 8.45
CA ALA A 34 -16.55 6.69 7.46
C ALA A 34 -15.31 5.96 8.02
N ARG A 35 -14.44 6.63 8.79
CA ARG A 35 -13.31 5.99 9.49
C ARG A 35 -13.79 4.87 10.39
N LYS A 36 -14.86 5.11 11.14
CA LYS A 36 -15.44 4.10 12.01
C LYS A 36 -15.94 2.87 11.25
N VAL A 37 -16.41 2.99 10.01
CA VAL A 37 -16.82 1.84 9.19
C VAL A 37 -15.64 0.89 8.98
N LEU A 38 -14.47 1.41 8.61
CA LEU A 38 -13.28 0.57 8.43
C LEU A 38 -12.78 0.00 9.76
N ASP A 39 -12.81 0.79 10.84
CA ASP A 39 -12.46 0.31 12.19
C ASP A 39 -13.35 -0.87 12.57
N ASP A 40 -14.65 -0.78 12.34
CA ASP A 40 -15.63 -1.82 12.67
C ASP A 40 -15.45 -3.08 11.78
N LEU A 41 -15.17 -2.93 10.49
CA LEU A 41 -14.84 -4.05 9.59
C LEU A 41 -13.60 -4.82 10.06
N GLN A 42 -12.63 -4.11 10.64
CA GLN A 42 -11.38 -4.68 11.12
C GLN A 42 -11.42 -5.12 12.60
N ALA A 43 -12.54 -4.87 13.31
CA ALA A 43 -12.69 -5.21 14.73
C ALA A 43 -12.90 -6.71 14.99
N ALA A 44 -13.26 -7.51 13.97
CA ALA A 44 -13.44 -8.94 14.14
C ALA A 44 -12.15 -9.60 14.64
N PRO A 45 -12.24 -10.53 15.63
CA PRO A 45 -11.07 -11.24 16.12
C PRO A 45 -10.35 -11.96 14.97
N VAL A 46 -9.02 -11.79 14.93
CA VAL A 46 -8.15 -12.45 13.97
C VAL A 46 -6.83 -12.77 14.66
N ASP A 47 -6.24 -13.89 14.30
CA ASP A 47 -4.92 -14.26 14.80
C ASP A 47 -3.86 -13.27 14.31
N LYS A 48 -3.07 -12.76 15.26
CA LYS A 48 -2.00 -11.79 14.97
C LYS A 48 -0.66 -12.37 15.39
N LEU A 49 0.31 -12.27 14.50
CA LEU A 49 1.67 -12.70 14.81
C LEU A 49 2.26 -11.84 15.93
N PRO A 50 3.03 -12.44 16.86
CA PRO A 50 3.73 -11.69 17.89
C PRO A 50 4.80 -10.79 17.27
N ILE A 51 4.97 -9.61 17.84
CA ILE A 51 5.94 -8.59 17.40
C ILE A 51 6.52 -7.85 18.60
N GLU A 52 7.58 -7.11 18.36
CA GLU A 52 8.04 -6.02 19.21
C GLU A 52 7.69 -4.71 18.51
N GLU A 53 7.24 -3.70 19.28
CA GLU A 53 6.85 -2.41 18.73
C GLU A 53 7.26 -1.25 19.59
N GLU A 54 7.46 -0.11 18.97
CA GLU A 54 7.62 1.17 19.62
C GLU A 54 7.08 2.29 18.73
N TRP A 55 6.66 3.39 19.36
CA TRP A 55 6.23 4.58 18.66
C TRP A 55 7.29 5.67 18.76
N ILE A 56 7.54 6.34 17.65
CA ILE A 56 8.45 7.49 17.57
C ILE A 56 7.75 8.66 16.88
N THR A 57 8.30 9.85 17.07
CA THR A 57 7.96 11.05 16.33
C THR A 57 9.12 11.42 15.42
N VAL A 58 8.85 11.56 14.13
CA VAL A 58 9.82 11.94 13.11
C VAL A 58 9.53 13.38 12.68
N PRO A 59 10.46 14.33 12.90
CA PRO A 59 10.29 15.70 12.44
C PRO A 59 10.20 15.76 10.91
N ALA A 60 9.21 16.51 10.40
CA ALA A 60 9.06 16.83 8.99
C ALA A 60 8.62 18.28 8.81
N GLU A 61 8.98 18.91 7.68
CA GLU A 61 8.66 20.33 7.41
C GLU A 61 7.15 20.58 7.35
N VAL A 62 6.39 19.57 6.94
CA VAL A 62 4.92 19.60 6.84
C VAL A 62 4.20 19.25 8.14
N GLY A 63 4.93 19.14 9.25
CA GLY A 63 4.46 18.68 10.54
C GLY A 63 4.96 17.27 10.86
N ASP A 64 5.20 17.02 12.14
CA ASP A 64 5.79 15.78 12.62
C ASP A 64 5.00 14.54 12.21
N ALA A 65 5.71 13.51 11.75
CA ALA A 65 5.13 12.21 11.46
C ALA A 65 5.14 11.32 12.71
N ARG A 66 4.02 10.69 13.01
CA ARG A 66 3.95 9.64 14.01
C ARG A 66 4.27 8.31 13.32
N VAL A 67 5.25 7.58 13.80
CA VAL A 67 5.73 6.34 13.16
C VAL A 67 5.72 5.19 14.15
N ARG A 68 5.11 4.07 13.79
CA ARG A 68 5.16 2.82 14.52
C ARG A 68 6.26 1.93 13.95
N ILE A 69 7.26 1.62 14.75
CA ILE A 69 8.29 0.64 14.40
C ILE A 69 7.80 -0.74 14.83
N VAL A 70 7.62 -1.66 13.88
CA VAL A 70 7.19 -3.03 14.12
C VAL A 70 8.31 -3.97 13.73
N LYS A 71 8.76 -4.81 14.68
CA LYS A 71 9.86 -5.77 14.49
C LYS A 71 9.41 -7.21 14.72
N PRO A 72 9.94 -8.20 14.00
CA PRO A 72 9.80 -9.59 14.36
C PRO A 72 10.26 -9.83 15.80
N PRO A 73 9.60 -10.73 16.55
CA PRO A 73 9.95 -10.96 17.94
C PRO A 73 11.32 -11.64 18.07
N ARG A 74 12.03 -11.37 19.17
CA ARG A 74 13.31 -11.99 19.51
C ARG A 74 14.41 -11.79 18.46
N THR A 75 14.36 -10.69 17.72
CA THR A 75 15.39 -10.39 16.72
C THR A 75 16.68 -9.97 17.41
N THR A 76 17.78 -10.62 17.01
CA THR A 76 19.14 -10.22 17.41
C THR A 76 19.84 -9.57 16.21
N GLY A 77 20.56 -8.46 16.45
CA GLY A 77 21.26 -7.72 15.40
C GLY A 77 20.40 -6.66 14.71
N THR A 78 20.88 -6.16 13.59
CA THR A 78 20.21 -5.08 12.82
C THR A 78 19.25 -5.64 11.80
N LEU A 79 18.08 -5.01 11.66
CA LEU A 79 17.06 -5.36 10.70
C LEU A 79 17.07 -4.39 9.52
N PRO A 80 16.91 -4.87 8.27
CA PRO A 80 16.57 -4.00 7.16
C PRO A 80 15.21 -3.35 7.38
N VAL A 81 14.93 -2.30 6.61
CA VAL A 81 13.80 -1.39 6.83
C VAL A 81 12.77 -1.53 5.71
N ILE A 82 11.50 -1.49 6.08
CA ILE A 82 10.37 -1.32 5.18
C ILE A 82 9.62 -0.06 5.62
N VAL A 83 9.60 0.97 4.79
CA VAL A 83 8.69 2.10 4.97
C VAL A 83 7.32 1.67 4.46
N TYR A 84 6.30 1.74 5.30
CA TYR A 84 4.94 1.30 4.98
C TYR A 84 4.00 2.49 4.95
N MET A 85 3.42 2.73 3.76
CA MET A 85 2.37 3.72 3.55
C MET A 85 1.03 3.00 3.49
N HIS A 86 0.11 3.32 4.39
CA HIS A 86 -1.15 2.61 4.48
C HIS A 86 -2.21 3.13 3.51
N GLY A 87 -3.17 2.27 3.15
CA GLY A 87 -4.32 2.58 2.34
C GLY A 87 -5.48 3.20 3.11
N GLY A 88 -6.67 3.14 2.50
CA GLY A 88 -7.88 3.73 3.06
C GLY A 88 -8.27 5.08 2.44
N GLY A 89 -7.94 5.30 1.15
CA GLY A 89 -8.37 6.50 0.41
C GLY A 89 -7.86 7.81 1.00
N TRP A 90 -6.71 7.83 1.66
CA TRP A 90 -6.17 8.96 2.42
C TRP A 90 -7.06 9.47 3.56
N ILE A 91 -8.33 9.05 3.64
CA ILE A 91 -9.33 9.50 4.63
C ILE A 91 -9.45 8.52 5.79
N LEU A 92 -9.32 7.24 5.50
CA LEU A 92 -9.54 6.11 6.41
C LEU A 92 -8.19 5.48 6.78
N GLY A 93 -8.26 4.51 7.70
CA GLY A 93 -7.10 3.72 8.07
C GLY A 93 -6.27 4.31 9.20
N ASN A 94 -5.62 3.41 9.92
CA ASN A 94 -4.73 3.70 11.05
C ASN A 94 -3.91 2.45 11.39
N ALA A 95 -3.00 2.55 12.36
CA ALA A 95 -2.18 1.42 12.79
C ALA A 95 -3.00 0.25 13.36
N GLY A 96 -4.22 0.48 13.84
CA GLY A 96 -5.11 -0.57 14.34
C GLY A 96 -5.75 -1.38 13.22
N THR A 97 -6.26 -0.70 12.18
CA THR A 97 -6.89 -1.34 11.02
C THR A 97 -5.91 -2.17 10.19
N HIS A 98 -4.64 -1.76 10.13
CA HIS A 98 -3.58 -2.42 9.36
C HIS A 98 -2.71 -3.39 10.20
N ASP A 99 -3.00 -3.52 11.50
CA ASP A 99 -2.11 -4.21 12.46
C ASP A 99 -1.77 -5.66 12.06
N ARG A 100 -2.75 -6.45 11.58
CA ARG A 100 -2.51 -7.84 11.16
C ARG A 100 -1.55 -7.88 9.96
N LEU A 101 -1.85 -7.16 8.90
CA LEU A 101 -1.07 -7.17 7.66
C LEU A 101 0.36 -6.68 7.90
N VAL A 102 0.52 -5.60 8.66
CA VAL A 102 1.84 -5.05 9.01
C VAL A 102 2.69 -6.06 9.79
N ARG A 103 2.09 -6.78 10.75
CA ARG A 103 2.78 -7.86 11.48
C ARG A 103 3.21 -9.00 10.57
N GLU A 104 2.33 -9.42 9.66
CA GLU A 104 2.63 -10.48 8.69
C GLU A 104 3.76 -10.08 7.75
N ILE A 105 3.78 -8.83 7.30
CA ILE A 105 4.88 -8.30 6.48
C ILE A 105 6.18 -8.24 7.27
N ALA A 106 6.17 -7.67 8.48
CA ALA A 106 7.37 -7.58 9.30
C ALA A 106 8.00 -8.95 9.57
N VAL A 107 7.19 -9.89 10.05
CA VAL A 107 7.64 -11.25 10.39
C VAL A 107 8.02 -12.03 9.14
N GLY A 108 7.17 -12.00 8.11
CA GLY A 108 7.39 -12.72 6.86
C GLY A 108 8.59 -12.21 6.07
N ALA A 109 8.86 -10.91 6.06
CA ALA A 109 10.03 -10.32 5.42
C ALA A 109 11.29 -10.37 6.28
N ARG A 110 11.18 -10.69 7.58
CA ARG A 110 12.27 -10.62 8.57
C ARG A 110 12.92 -9.23 8.58
N ALA A 111 12.10 -8.18 8.62
CA ALA A 111 12.50 -6.79 8.52
C ALA A 111 11.73 -5.93 9.52
N ALA A 112 12.24 -4.76 9.84
CA ALA A 112 11.50 -3.77 10.61
C ALA A 112 10.57 -2.99 9.68
N VAL A 113 9.29 -2.89 10.03
CA VAL A 113 8.34 -2.03 9.33
C VAL A 113 8.23 -0.70 10.06
N LEU A 114 8.45 0.40 9.35
CA LEU A 114 8.16 1.76 9.78
C LEU A 114 6.80 2.15 9.21
N PHE A 115 5.74 1.92 9.99
CA PHE A 115 4.37 2.27 9.61
C PHE A 115 4.17 3.77 9.85
N VAL A 116 3.91 4.52 8.78
CA VAL A 116 3.69 5.96 8.84
C VAL A 116 2.22 6.24 9.14
N GLU A 117 1.94 6.70 10.36
CA GLU A 117 0.61 7.13 10.78
C GLU A 117 0.41 8.59 10.36
N TYR A 118 0.24 8.82 9.07
CA TYR A 118 0.02 10.17 8.54
C TYR A 118 -1.38 10.69 8.92
N PRO A 119 -1.56 12.02 9.08
CA PRO A 119 -2.87 12.58 9.34
C PRO A 119 -3.76 12.45 8.11
N ASN A 120 -4.99 11.99 8.33
CA ASN A 120 -5.95 11.71 7.27
C ASN A 120 -6.51 12.99 6.64
N SER A 121 -6.96 12.87 5.38
CA SER A 121 -7.77 13.90 4.71
C SER A 121 -9.21 13.91 5.26
N PRO A 122 -9.91 15.04 5.20
CA PRO A 122 -9.51 16.32 4.62
C PRO A 122 -8.69 17.22 5.57
N GLU A 123 -8.40 16.79 6.81
CA GLU A 123 -7.66 17.56 7.80
C GLU A 123 -6.20 17.82 7.37
N ALA A 124 -5.59 16.83 6.70
CA ALA A 124 -4.33 16.99 6.00
C ALA A 124 -4.50 16.56 4.53
N ARG A 125 -3.91 17.31 3.63
CA ARG A 125 -4.03 17.11 2.19
C ARG A 125 -2.69 16.83 1.56
N TYR A 126 -2.68 16.48 0.30
CA TYR A 126 -1.48 16.41 -0.52
C TYR A 126 -0.65 17.71 -0.37
N PRO A 127 0.67 17.63 -0.22
CA PRO A 127 1.51 16.43 -0.21
C PRO A 127 1.91 15.93 1.21
N VAL A 128 1.15 16.26 2.27
CA VAL A 128 1.56 16.02 3.67
C VAL A 128 1.97 14.55 3.92
N ALA A 129 1.14 13.60 3.51
CA ALA A 129 1.39 12.18 3.77
C ALA A 129 2.69 11.68 3.12
N ILE A 130 2.94 12.02 1.85
CA ILE A 130 4.16 11.61 1.13
C ILE A 130 5.41 12.31 1.68
N GLU A 131 5.32 13.56 2.09
CA GLU A 131 6.45 14.25 2.72
C GLU A 131 6.80 13.65 4.09
N GLN A 132 5.81 13.25 4.88
CA GLN A 132 6.04 12.53 6.13
C GLN A 132 6.62 11.14 5.90
N GLY A 133 6.16 10.42 4.88
CA GLY A 133 6.74 9.15 4.44
C GLY A 133 8.21 9.30 4.05
N TYR A 134 8.51 10.35 3.28
CA TYR A 134 9.87 10.64 2.86
C TYR A 134 10.78 11.03 4.02
N ALA A 135 10.30 11.91 4.92
CA ALA A 135 11.01 12.26 6.15
C ALA A 135 11.28 11.04 7.04
N THR A 136 10.37 10.05 7.06
CA THR A 136 10.57 8.77 7.76
C THR A 136 11.73 7.97 7.15
N ALA A 137 11.83 7.91 5.82
CA ALA A 137 12.96 7.26 5.14
C ALA A 137 14.29 7.98 5.44
N GLN A 138 14.31 9.30 5.41
CA GLN A 138 15.48 10.10 5.79
C GLN A 138 15.87 9.89 7.27
N TRP A 139 14.88 9.83 8.17
CA TRP A 139 15.11 9.55 9.59
C TRP A 139 15.76 8.16 9.77
N ALA A 140 15.27 7.16 9.06
CA ALA A 140 15.85 5.82 9.12
C ALA A 140 17.33 5.80 8.73
N LEU A 141 17.73 6.60 7.74
CA LEU A 141 19.14 6.75 7.34
C LEU A 141 20.00 7.47 8.40
N ARG A 142 19.45 8.51 9.03
CA ARG A 142 20.21 9.33 9.99
C ARG A 142 20.28 8.71 11.39
N GLU A 143 19.18 8.14 11.86
CA GLU A 143 18.96 7.78 13.27
C GLU A 143 18.61 6.31 13.49
N GLY A 144 18.24 5.59 12.42
CA GLY A 144 17.77 4.21 12.51
C GLY A 144 18.77 3.24 13.15
N ALA A 145 20.07 3.50 13.02
CA ALA A 145 21.12 2.67 13.65
C ALA A 145 20.96 2.58 15.18
N ALA A 146 20.53 3.67 15.84
CA ALA A 146 20.25 3.69 17.29
C ALA A 146 19.09 2.77 17.69
N LYS A 147 18.26 2.37 16.73
CA LYS A 147 17.14 1.44 16.87
C LYS A 147 17.43 0.06 16.26
N ALA A 148 18.69 -0.27 16.04
CA ALA A 148 19.12 -1.51 15.36
C ALA A 148 18.46 -1.68 13.98
N LEU A 149 18.36 -0.61 13.20
CA LEU A 149 17.85 -0.59 11.82
C LEU A 149 19.00 -0.41 10.83
N ASP A 150 18.96 -1.16 9.73
CA ASP A 150 19.89 -1.04 8.61
C ASP A 150 19.18 -0.40 7.41
N ALA A 151 19.17 0.90 7.35
CA ALA A 151 18.53 1.66 6.28
C ALA A 151 19.30 1.62 4.94
N SER A 152 20.49 1.01 4.88
CA SER A 152 21.15 0.75 3.60
C SER A 152 20.40 -0.31 2.77
N ARG A 153 19.55 -1.10 3.44
CA ARG A 153 18.63 -2.08 2.85
C ARG A 153 17.21 -1.67 3.18
N MET A 154 16.70 -0.67 2.45
CA MET A 154 15.39 -0.09 2.70
C MET A 154 14.46 -0.33 1.50
N ALA A 155 13.29 -0.90 1.75
CA ALA A 155 12.19 -1.02 0.80
C ALA A 155 11.07 -0.05 1.15
N VAL A 156 10.19 0.25 0.18
CA VAL A 156 8.93 0.95 0.42
C VAL A 156 7.78 0.09 -0.08
N VAL A 157 6.72 -0.01 0.71
CA VAL A 157 5.52 -0.75 0.33
C VAL A 157 4.26 0.01 0.73
N GLY A 158 3.17 -0.29 0.05
CA GLY A 158 1.85 0.20 0.40
C GLY A 158 0.77 -0.46 -0.41
N GLU A 159 -0.44 -0.40 0.09
CA GLU A 159 -1.64 -0.93 -0.58
C GLU A 159 -2.62 0.21 -0.89
N SER A 160 -3.41 0.07 -1.96
CA SER A 160 -4.39 1.06 -2.40
C SER A 160 -3.70 2.43 -2.62
N VAL A 161 -4.18 3.50 -2.00
CA VAL A 161 -3.51 4.82 -2.00
C VAL A 161 -2.11 4.76 -1.35
N GLY A 162 -1.85 3.79 -0.48
CA GLY A 162 -0.50 3.53 0.04
C GLY A 162 0.46 3.06 -1.05
N GLY A 163 -0.03 2.31 -2.04
CA GLY A 163 0.72 1.93 -3.22
C GLY A 163 1.08 3.13 -4.11
N ASP A 164 0.15 4.07 -4.27
CA ASP A 164 0.41 5.38 -4.90
C ASP A 164 1.53 6.12 -4.16
N MET A 165 1.38 6.26 -2.83
CA MET A 165 2.38 6.94 -2.02
C MET A 165 3.75 6.23 -2.05
N ALA A 166 3.79 4.90 -2.14
CA ALA A 166 5.03 4.15 -2.31
C ALA A 166 5.72 4.50 -3.66
N ALA A 167 4.95 4.59 -4.74
CA ALA A 167 5.47 5.07 -6.03
C ALA A 167 5.97 6.52 -5.94
N ALA A 168 5.20 7.40 -5.29
CA ALA A 168 5.59 8.79 -5.06
C ALA A 168 6.92 8.89 -4.32
N LEU A 169 7.12 8.12 -3.25
CA LEU A 169 8.37 8.13 -2.50
C LEU A 169 9.58 7.71 -3.36
N THR A 170 9.40 6.77 -4.29
CA THR A 170 10.50 6.37 -5.20
C THR A 170 10.84 7.45 -6.22
N LEU A 171 9.83 8.17 -6.73
CA LEU A 171 10.02 9.33 -7.62
C LEU A 171 10.72 10.47 -6.88
N MET A 172 10.29 10.79 -5.66
CA MET A 172 10.94 11.79 -4.79
C MET A 172 12.39 11.40 -4.48
N ALA A 173 12.65 10.12 -4.19
CA ALA A 173 14.00 9.63 -3.92
C ALA A 173 14.92 9.77 -5.13
N LYS A 174 14.42 9.51 -6.34
CA LYS A 174 15.17 9.73 -7.58
C LYS A 174 15.46 11.21 -7.81
N GLU A 175 14.49 12.08 -7.58
CA GLU A 175 14.62 13.52 -7.79
C GLU A 175 15.58 14.16 -6.77
N ARG A 176 15.42 13.83 -5.48
CA ARG A 176 16.17 14.44 -4.36
C ARG A 176 17.56 13.82 -4.16
N GLY A 177 17.72 12.54 -4.47
CA GLY A 177 19.00 11.84 -4.51
C GLY A 177 19.60 11.46 -3.15
N ASP A 178 18.90 11.69 -2.03
CA ASP A 178 19.39 11.48 -0.66
C ASP A 178 18.79 10.23 0.03
N VAL A 179 17.77 9.61 -0.58
CA VAL A 179 17.17 8.34 -0.16
C VAL A 179 17.30 7.32 -1.28
N ARG A 180 17.53 6.06 -0.92
CA ARG A 180 17.55 4.96 -1.87
C ARG A 180 16.71 3.80 -1.38
N PHE A 181 15.73 3.39 -2.17
CA PHE A 181 14.99 2.16 -1.97
C PHE A 181 15.57 1.03 -2.82
N VAL A 182 15.63 -0.18 -2.27
CA VAL A 182 16.09 -1.38 -2.98
C VAL A 182 14.95 -2.17 -3.59
N HIS A 183 13.70 -1.88 -3.21
CA HIS A 183 12.49 -2.53 -3.69
C HIS A 183 11.25 -1.68 -3.43
N THR A 184 10.26 -1.79 -4.33
CA THR A 184 8.92 -1.22 -4.15
C THR A 184 7.87 -2.33 -4.20
N GLY A 185 6.99 -2.38 -3.21
CA GLY A 185 5.80 -3.24 -3.21
C GLY A 185 4.54 -2.38 -3.33
N MET A 186 3.77 -2.60 -4.37
CA MET A 186 2.52 -1.89 -4.64
C MET A 186 1.39 -2.92 -4.72
N TYR A 187 0.49 -2.89 -3.75
CA TYR A 187 -0.59 -3.86 -3.65
C TYR A 187 -1.90 -3.15 -4.02
N TYR A 188 -2.55 -3.61 -5.10
CA TYR A 188 -3.75 -3.01 -5.70
C TYR A 188 -3.72 -1.46 -5.70
N PRO A 189 -2.65 -0.88 -6.29
CA PRO A 189 -2.37 0.54 -6.10
C PRO A 189 -3.30 1.45 -6.88
N VAL A 190 -3.62 2.62 -6.32
CA VAL A 190 -4.00 3.79 -7.09
C VAL A 190 -2.79 4.26 -7.88
N THR A 191 -2.97 4.71 -9.12
CA THR A 191 -1.87 5.21 -9.96
C THR A 191 -2.24 6.37 -10.88
N ASP A 192 -3.52 6.69 -11.04
CA ASP A 192 -3.98 7.81 -11.87
C ASP A 192 -5.33 8.37 -11.39
N ALA A 193 -5.42 9.69 -11.27
CA ALA A 193 -6.66 10.38 -10.92
C ALA A 193 -7.67 10.51 -12.08
N ALA A 194 -7.34 10.03 -13.29
CA ALA A 194 -8.26 10.09 -14.43
C ALA A 194 -9.48 9.21 -14.25
N MET A 195 -9.34 8.05 -13.59
CA MET A 195 -10.43 7.11 -13.34
C MET A 195 -11.20 6.71 -14.62
N ASP A 196 -10.49 6.59 -15.76
CA ASP A 196 -11.08 6.42 -17.10
C ASP A 196 -10.74 5.08 -17.76
N THR A 197 -10.30 4.10 -16.97
CA THR A 197 -9.96 2.75 -17.45
C THR A 197 -11.19 1.85 -17.55
N GLY A 198 -11.06 0.76 -18.30
CA GLY A 198 -12.14 -0.23 -18.45
C GLY A 198 -12.59 -0.83 -17.12
N SER A 199 -11.69 -1.06 -16.17
CA SER A 199 -12.04 -1.57 -14.84
C SER A 199 -12.85 -0.58 -14.01
N TYR A 200 -12.66 0.74 -14.18
CA TYR A 200 -13.52 1.74 -13.57
C TYR A 200 -14.94 1.73 -14.11
N ASP A 201 -15.14 1.34 -15.37
CA ASP A 201 -16.49 1.18 -15.95
C ASP A 201 -17.10 -0.18 -15.55
N GLU A 202 -16.30 -1.26 -15.58
CA GLU A 202 -16.72 -2.62 -15.26
C GLU A 202 -17.13 -2.80 -13.79
N PHE A 203 -16.35 -2.18 -12.88
CA PHE A 203 -16.52 -2.31 -11.42
C PHE A 203 -16.94 -1.00 -10.74
N ALA A 204 -17.61 -0.11 -11.49
CA ALA A 204 -18.06 1.19 -10.98
C ALA A 204 -18.90 1.10 -9.71
N GLU A 205 -19.73 0.06 -9.61
CA GLU A 205 -20.69 -0.16 -8.52
C GLU A 205 -20.85 -1.66 -8.24
N GLY A 206 -21.42 -2.00 -7.08
CA GLY A 206 -21.81 -3.38 -6.74
C GLY A 206 -20.71 -4.24 -6.13
N TYR A 207 -19.52 -3.67 -5.95
CA TYR A 207 -18.40 -4.29 -5.28
C TYR A 207 -17.91 -3.42 -4.10
N TYR A 208 -16.89 -3.89 -3.40
CA TYR A 208 -16.39 -3.22 -2.18
C TYR A 208 -15.91 -1.79 -2.45
N LEU A 209 -14.94 -1.62 -3.37
CA LEU A 209 -14.52 -0.30 -3.84
C LEU A 209 -15.38 0.12 -5.04
N THR A 210 -15.79 1.38 -5.07
CA THR A 210 -16.60 1.94 -6.16
C THR A 210 -15.94 3.17 -6.77
N ARG A 211 -16.30 3.51 -8.03
CA ARG A 211 -15.88 4.77 -8.67
C ARG A 211 -16.24 5.99 -7.80
N ARG A 212 -17.46 6.04 -7.25
CA ARG A 212 -17.91 7.16 -6.41
C ARG A 212 -17.09 7.31 -5.13
N ALA A 213 -16.65 6.19 -4.54
CA ALA A 213 -15.75 6.23 -3.40
C ALA A 213 -14.40 6.84 -3.80
N MET A 214 -13.85 6.47 -4.95
CA MET A 214 -12.60 7.03 -5.46
C MET A 214 -12.72 8.53 -5.77
N GLU A 215 -13.82 8.99 -6.37
CA GLU A 215 -14.10 10.41 -6.58
C GLU A 215 -14.08 11.18 -5.26
N TRP A 216 -14.78 10.67 -4.24
CA TRP A 216 -14.80 11.26 -2.91
C TRP A 216 -13.41 11.29 -2.23
N PHE A 217 -12.62 10.25 -2.37
CA PHE A 217 -11.26 10.18 -1.85
C PHE A 217 -10.36 11.24 -2.50
N TRP A 218 -10.39 11.35 -3.82
CA TRP A 218 -9.63 12.34 -4.55
C TRP A 218 -10.04 13.78 -4.20
N ASP A 219 -11.33 14.05 -4.07
CA ASP A 219 -11.85 15.39 -3.71
C ASP A 219 -11.39 15.82 -2.31
N ALA A 220 -11.26 14.88 -1.38
CA ALA A 220 -10.75 15.15 -0.05
C ALA A 220 -9.23 15.34 -0.01
N TYR A 221 -8.48 14.56 -0.78
CA TYR A 221 -7.00 14.56 -0.79
C TYR A 221 -6.43 15.70 -1.62
N ILE A 222 -6.91 15.87 -2.86
CA ILE A 222 -6.51 16.94 -3.77
C ILE A 222 -7.78 17.59 -4.37
N PRO A 223 -8.33 18.62 -3.71
CA PRO A 223 -9.58 19.27 -4.15
C PRO A 223 -9.50 19.96 -5.52
N ASP A 224 -8.31 20.49 -5.87
CA ASP A 224 -8.10 21.08 -7.19
C ASP A 224 -7.74 19.97 -8.20
N PRO A 225 -8.63 19.66 -9.17
CA PRO A 225 -8.34 18.64 -10.17
C PRO A 225 -7.07 18.90 -10.99
N GLY A 226 -6.67 20.18 -11.15
CA GLY A 226 -5.47 20.56 -11.89
C GLY A 226 -4.17 20.14 -11.20
N GLU A 227 -4.20 19.93 -9.89
CA GLU A 227 -3.03 19.46 -9.12
C GLU A 227 -2.89 17.94 -9.13
N ARG A 228 -3.94 17.19 -9.53
CA ARG A 228 -3.94 15.72 -9.54
C ARG A 228 -3.01 15.11 -10.59
N ASP A 229 -2.58 15.90 -11.58
CA ASP A 229 -1.64 15.45 -12.63
C ASP A 229 -0.16 15.41 -12.17
N ALA A 230 0.13 15.87 -10.94
CA ALA A 230 1.46 15.73 -10.36
C ALA A 230 1.89 14.26 -10.33
N ILE A 231 3.10 13.93 -10.77
CA ILE A 231 3.57 12.53 -10.85
C ILE A 231 3.70 11.84 -9.48
N THR A 232 3.67 12.61 -8.40
CA THR A 232 3.64 12.12 -7.01
C THR A 232 2.21 12.00 -6.45
N ALA A 233 1.19 12.30 -7.27
CA ALA A 233 -0.21 12.03 -7.02
C ALA A 233 -0.78 11.04 -8.05
N SER A 234 -0.29 11.10 -9.29
CA SER A 234 -0.70 10.21 -10.38
C SER A 234 0.53 9.67 -11.10
N PRO A 235 1.21 8.65 -10.57
CA PRO A 235 2.48 8.15 -11.10
C PRO A 235 2.38 7.62 -12.54
N ASN A 236 1.20 7.28 -13.01
CA ASN A 236 0.96 6.98 -14.43
C ASN A 236 1.21 8.19 -15.36
N ARG A 237 1.27 9.42 -14.84
CA ARG A 237 1.61 10.62 -15.61
C ARG A 237 3.12 10.78 -15.83
N ALA A 238 3.95 10.07 -15.06
CA ALA A 238 5.41 10.16 -15.19
C ALA A 238 5.88 9.70 -16.57
N THR A 239 6.88 10.35 -17.12
CA THR A 239 7.51 9.94 -18.39
C THR A 239 8.40 8.70 -18.20
N THR A 240 8.73 8.03 -19.30
CA THR A 240 9.68 6.90 -19.27
C THR A 240 11.02 7.29 -18.64
N GLU A 241 11.50 8.51 -18.90
CA GLU A 241 12.73 9.02 -18.32
C GLU A 241 12.61 9.20 -16.80
N GLN A 242 11.49 9.74 -16.31
CA GLN A 242 11.24 9.89 -14.88
C GLN A 242 11.14 8.53 -14.17
N LEU A 243 10.61 7.51 -14.82
CA LEU A 243 10.50 6.15 -14.28
C LEU A 243 11.80 5.34 -14.41
N SER A 244 12.68 5.66 -15.33
CA SER A 244 13.93 4.93 -15.53
C SER A 244 14.80 4.94 -14.28
N GLY A 245 15.38 3.78 -13.93
CA GLY A 245 16.26 3.63 -12.77
C GLY A 245 15.56 3.55 -11.42
N LEU A 246 14.21 3.52 -11.38
CA LEU A 246 13.47 3.22 -10.18
C LEU A 246 13.77 1.79 -9.68
N PRO A 247 13.58 1.49 -8.40
CA PRO A 247 13.91 0.17 -7.84
C PRO A 247 13.05 -0.95 -8.44
N PRO A 248 13.52 -2.21 -8.38
CA PRO A 248 12.71 -3.37 -8.71
C PRO A 248 11.36 -3.33 -8.00
N THR A 249 10.27 -3.56 -8.74
CA THR A 249 8.91 -3.34 -8.25
C THR A 249 8.05 -4.60 -8.37
N LEU A 250 7.29 -4.91 -7.33
CA LEU A 250 6.20 -5.87 -7.33
C LEU A 250 4.87 -5.10 -7.37
N VAL A 251 4.05 -5.34 -8.39
CA VAL A 251 2.69 -4.82 -8.49
C VAL A 251 1.73 -5.99 -8.42
N MET A 252 0.86 -6.00 -7.43
CA MET A 252 -0.24 -6.95 -7.30
C MET A 252 -1.55 -6.22 -7.55
N VAL A 253 -2.43 -6.81 -8.33
CA VAL A 253 -3.80 -6.32 -8.55
C VAL A 253 -4.80 -7.43 -8.31
N ASP A 254 -6.02 -7.08 -8.02
CA ASP A 254 -7.15 -7.97 -7.87
C ASP A 254 -8.04 -7.96 -9.12
N GLU A 255 -8.75 -9.06 -9.35
CA GLU A 255 -9.58 -9.21 -10.54
C GLU A 255 -10.72 -8.19 -10.54
N VAL A 256 -11.36 -8.01 -9.38
CA VAL A 256 -12.60 -7.24 -9.25
C VAL A 256 -12.34 -5.94 -8.51
N ASP A 257 -11.70 -5.00 -9.21
CA ASP A 257 -11.25 -3.73 -8.65
C ASP A 257 -11.26 -2.63 -9.73
N PRO A 258 -11.86 -1.48 -9.48
CA PRO A 258 -11.72 -0.31 -10.34
C PRO A 258 -10.26 0.05 -10.66
N LEU A 259 -9.31 -0.19 -9.72
CA LEU A 259 -7.89 0.15 -9.85
C LEU A 259 -7.07 -0.86 -10.66
N ARG A 260 -7.66 -2.00 -11.06
CA ARG A 260 -6.96 -3.10 -11.73
C ARG A 260 -6.18 -2.64 -12.94
N ASP A 261 -6.85 -1.99 -13.87
CA ASP A 261 -6.27 -1.67 -15.18
C ASP A 261 -5.22 -0.56 -15.07
N GLU A 262 -5.41 0.42 -14.18
CA GLU A 262 -4.41 1.49 -13.97
C GLU A 262 -3.14 0.95 -13.28
N GLY A 263 -3.27 0.02 -12.34
CA GLY A 263 -2.15 -0.67 -11.70
C GLY A 263 -1.33 -1.49 -12.71
N GLU A 264 -2.00 -2.24 -13.59
CA GLU A 264 -1.36 -2.98 -14.67
C GLU A 264 -0.70 -2.07 -15.71
N ALA A 265 -1.34 -0.93 -16.03
CA ALA A 265 -0.79 0.08 -16.93
C ALA A 265 0.50 0.69 -16.36
N TYR A 266 0.51 1.02 -15.07
CA TYR A 266 1.71 1.52 -14.42
C TYR A 266 2.85 0.49 -14.42
N ALA A 267 2.55 -0.76 -14.12
CA ALA A 267 3.52 -1.85 -14.20
C ALA A 267 4.09 -2.02 -15.63
N ALA A 268 3.26 -1.89 -16.66
CA ALA A 268 3.71 -1.94 -18.05
C ALA A 268 4.62 -0.75 -18.39
N LYS A 269 4.28 0.44 -17.88
CA LYS A 269 5.06 1.66 -18.08
C LYS A 269 6.43 1.60 -17.38
N LEU A 270 6.49 1.07 -16.17
CA LEU A 270 7.76 0.80 -15.48
C LEU A 270 8.64 -0.17 -16.28
N ARG A 271 8.08 -1.27 -16.82
CA ARG A 271 8.83 -2.19 -17.67
C ARG A 271 9.37 -1.50 -18.92
N ALA A 272 8.56 -0.67 -19.56
CA ALA A 272 8.98 0.12 -20.73
C ALA A 272 10.13 1.09 -20.41
N ALA A 273 10.21 1.56 -19.16
CA ALA A 273 11.29 2.38 -18.64
C ALA A 273 12.54 1.57 -18.21
N GLY A 274 12.54 0.24 -18.40
CA GLY A 274 13.65 -0.63 -18.03
C GLY A 274 13.72 -1.04 -16.57
N VAL A 275 12.68 -0.78 -15.79
CA VAL A 275 12.57 -1.22 -14.40
C VAL A 275 12.25 -2.72 -14.36
N ALA A 276 12.89 -3.46 -13.46
CA ALA A 276 12.56 -4.86 -13.21
C ALA A 276 11.21 -4.94 -12.47
N VAL A 277 10.17 -5.45 -13.15
CA VAL A 277 8.79 -5.50 -12.59
C VAL A 277 8.24 -6.91 -12.63
N THR A 278 7.71 -7.35 -11.49
CA THR A 278 6.79 -8.50 -11.39
C THR A 278 5.37 -7.95 -11.25
N THR A 279 4.45 -8.39 -12.11
CA THR A 279 3.02 -8.03 -12.01
C THR A 279 2.21 -9.32 -11.83
N VAL A 280 1.30 -9.32 -10.87
CA VAL A 280 0.43 -10.47 -10.58
C VAL A 280 -1.00 -9.98 -10.40
N ARG A 281 -1.96 -10.65 -11.07
CA ARG A 281 -3.39 -10.50 -10.80
C ARG A 281 -3.85 -11.68 -9.96
N TYR A 282 -4.61 -11.38 -8.90
CA TYR A 282 -5.27 -12.36 -8.05
C TYR A 282 -6.75 -12.42 -8.42
N ASP A 283 -7.19 -13.57 -8.95
CA ASP A 283 -8.56 -13.77 -9.38
C ASP A 283 -9.47 -14.11 -8.19
N GLY A 284 -10.76 -13.80 -8.33
CA GLY A 284 -11.79 -14.13 -7.36
C GLY A 284 -11.78 -13.27 -6.09
N VAL A 285 -11.07 -12.16 -6.07
CA VAL A 285 -10.97 -11.25 -4.92
C VAL A 285 -11.30 -9.81 -5.32
N VAL A 286 -11.61 -9.01 -4.32
CA VAL A 286 -11.96 -7.58 -4.41
C VAL A 286 -10.88 -6.73 -3.76
N HIS A 287 -10.98 -5.42 -3.95
CA HIS A 287 -10.08 -4.44 -3.33
C HIS A 287 -9.91 -4.68 -1.82
N ASP A 288 -8.71 -4.40 -1.31
CA ASP A 288 -8.30 -4.61 0.09
C ASP A 288 -8.25 -6.09 0.53
N PHE A 289 -8.21 -7.07 -0.40
CA PHE A 289 -8.23 -8.48 -0.03
C PHE A 289 -7.07 -8.90 0.89
N MET A 290 -5.90 -8.29 0.77
CA MET A 290 -4.78 -8.53 1.69
C MET A 290 -5.00 -7.89 3.06
N LEU A 291 -5.69 -6.74 3.10
CA LEU A 291 -5.90 -5.94 4.31
C LEU A 291 -7.05 -6.47 5.17
N LEU A 292 -8.19 -6.80 4.57
CA LEU A 292 -9.42 -7.11 5.31
C LEU A 292 -9.27 -8.38 6.15
N ASN A 293 -9.54 -8.26 7.46
CA ASN A 293 -9.48 -9.39 8.39
C ASN A 293 -10.46 -10.50 8.01
N ALA A 294 -11.62 -10.16 7.45
CA ALA A 294 -12.62 -11.12 6.96
C ALA A 294 -12.09 -11.99 5.80
N MET A 295 -11.04 -11.55 5.11
CA MET A 295 -10.42 -12.29 4.00
C MET A 295 -9.05 -12.87 4.35
N SER A 296 -8.60 -12.72 5.62
CA SER A 296 -7.24 -13.07 6.05
C SER A 296 -6.82 -14.51 5.74
N ASP A 297 -7.76 -15.45 5.74
CA ASP A 297 -7.52 -16.88 5.50
C ASP A 297 -7.86 -17.32 4.08
N SER A 298 -8.26 -16.41 3.20
CA SER A 298 -8.53 -16.72 1.79
C SER A 298 -7.27 -17.22 1.09
N ARG A 299 -7.43 -18.05 0.07
CA ARG A 299 -6.28 -18.61 -0.67
C ARG A 299 -5.49 -17.51 -1.37
N ALA A 300 -6.19 -16.57 -1.97
CA ALA A 300 -5.56 -15.43 -2.65
C ALA A 300 -4.77 -14.57 -1.65
N THR A 301 -5.35 -14.22 -0.49
CA THR A 301 -4.67 -13.43 0.54
C THR A 301 -3.40 -14.12 1.05
N ARG A 302 -3.48 -15.41 1.37
CA ARG A 302 -2.31 -16.15 1.83
C ARG A 302 -1.22 -16.24 0.77
N ALA A 303 -1.58 -16.48 -0.48
CA ALA A 303 -0.65 -16.50 -1.61
C ALA A 303 0.01 -15.13 -1.84
N ALA A 304 -0.79 -14.05 -1.82
CA ALA A 304 -0.29 -12.69 -2.02
C ALA A 304 0.70 -12.27 -0.92
N ILE A 305 0.37 -12.50 0.35
CA ILE A 305 1.27 -12.17 1.47
C ILE A 305 2.55 -13.02 1.42
N ALA A 306 2.44 -14.30 1.08
CA ALA A 306 3.62 -15.17 0.91
C ALA A 306 4.53 -14.65 -0.22
N GLN A 307 3.96 -14.25 -1.35
CA GLN A 307 4.70 -13.69 -2.49
C GLN A 307 5.31 -12.33 -2.14
N ALA A 308 4.55 -11.42 -1.53
CA ALA A 308 5.04 -10.11 -1.10
C ALA A 308 6.25 -10.23 -0.17
N THR A 309 6.13 -11.08 0.84
CA THR A 309 7.22 -11.30 1.82
C THR A 309 8.42 -12.02 1.21
N ALA A 310 8.23 -12.91 0.23
CA ALA A 310 9.32 -13.55 -0.50
C ALA A 310 10.11 -12.54 -1.33
N HIS A 311 9.44 -11.63 -2.05
CA HIS A 311 10.09 -10.54 -2.80
C HIS A 311 10.86 -9.60 -1.87
N LEU A 312 10.25 -9.23 -0.75
CA LEU A 312 10.92 -8.39 0.27
C LEU A 312 12.15 -9.08 0.85
N ARG A 313 12.08 -10.39 1.21
CA ARG A 313 13.26 -11.13 1.68
C ARG A 313 14.37 -11.15 0.65
N ALA A 314 14.06 -11.40 -0.61
CA ALA A 314 15.05 -11.40 -1.67
C ALA A 314 15.73 -10.02 -1.83
N ALA A 315 14.95 -8.96 -1.84
CA ALA A 315 15.45 -7.59 -2.03
C ALA A 315 16.26 -7.09 -0.81
N LEU A 316 15.81 -7.45 0.39
CA LEU A 316 16.41 -7.02 1.65
C LEU A 316 17.54 -7.94 2.14
N GLY A 317 17.79 -9.05 1.45
CA GLY A 317 18.84 -10.02 1.84
C GLY A 317 18.55 -10.72 3.16
N THR A 318 17.27 -11.00 3.47
CA THR A 318 16.82 -11.71 4.69
C THR A 318 16.37 -13.14 4.40
N GLY A 319 16.54 -13.63 3.18
CA GLY A 319 16.35 -15.02 2.79
C GLY A 319 17.27 -15.97 3.59
N GLU A 320 16.97 -17.26 3.58
CA GLU A 320 17.92 -18.25 4.09
C GLU A 320 19.17 -18.19 3.21
N GLY A 321 20.35 -18.00 3.84
CA GLY A 321 21.61 -18.11 3.12
C GLY A 321 21.75 -19.53 2.55
N PRO A 322 22.62 -19.74 1.53
CA PRO A 322 22.81 -21.06 0.89
C PRO A 322 23.31 -22.16 1.82
N ASN A 323 23.44 -21.94 3.13
CA ASN A 323 23.94 -22.86 4.16
C ASN A 323 22.99 -22.93 5.38
N GLY A 324 21.72 -23.21 5.18
CA GLY A 324 20.75 -23.55 6.21
C GLY A 324 20.30 -25.00 6.02
N GLY A 325 21.20 -25.93 6.18
CA GLY A 325 20.95 -27.35 6.19
C GLY A 325 21.69 -27.99 7.37
#